data_5c8f41fc73fdf403056e4bdd8cbf21cf
#
_entry.id   5c8f41fc73fdf403056e4bdd8cbf21cf
#
_cell.length_a   1.000
_cell.length_b   1.000
_cell.length_c   1.000
_cell.angle_alpha   90.00
_cell.angle_beta   90.00
_cell.angle_gamma   90.00
#
_symmetry.space_group_name_H-M   'P 1'
#
loop_
_entity.id
_entity.type
_entity.pdbx_description
1 polymer ?
#
loop_
_entity_poly.entity_id
_entity_poly.type
_entity_poly.pdbx_seq_one_letter_code
_entity_poly.pdbx_strand_id
1 'polypeptide(L)'
;MIQLFKVNNHTIDTSDFSNLLHDEIVDVFEATIAEYVGAKYACSINSATNAIFLSLLNKNVTVNLPSMIPPVVANAIITSGNKVNFIDNVDWVGDSYLLHKFEDYKIIDSAQKLEKNQFKNECNSDDLMIFSFYPTKPLGGTDGGMIVTDDYEKYRWFKEAVLNGMTYANNNWERTISFPGYKMYMNSIQAQICLNNFKTFEEKMTSLGFLTDIYNKELGYNNSSQHLYRIEVSDNQKFIQQMKQKDIICGIHYSALHLNSIYNGGVDFKCPKSEELQYKTVSLPMNEDLTDEGAYYIINKVKEILNV
;
A
#
# COMPACT_ATOMS: atom_id res chain seq x y z
N MET A 1 18.19 -13.30 13.37
CA MET A 1 17.84 -11.87 13.13
C MET A 1 16.36 -11.80 12.78
N ILE A 2 15.57 -11.09 13.56
CA ILE A 2 14.13 -10.90 13.36
C ILE A 2 13.94 -9.75 12.37
N GLN A 3 13.26 -10.03 11.26
CA GLN A 3 13.01 -9.04 10.19
C GLN A 3 11.78 -8.17 10.49
N LEU A 4 11.77 -6.93 10.00
CA LEU A 4 10.63 -6.01 10.12
C LEU A 4 9.39 -6.57 9.41
N PHE A 5 9.58 -7.05 8.17
CA PHE A 5 8.56 -7.71 7.37
C PHE A 5 9.09 -9.04 6.86
N LYS A 6 8.18 -9.95 6.56
CA LYS A 6 8.48 -11.12 5.76
C LYS A 6 8.28 -10.81 4.28
N VAL A 7 9.28 -11.15 3.49
CA VAL A 7 9.16 -11.18 2.02
C VAL A 7 9.34 -12.62 1.58
N ASN A 8 8.26 -13.19 1.02
CA ASN A 8 8.25 -14.58 0.61
C ASN A 8 9.03 -14.78 -0.71
N ASN A 9 9.81 -15.86 -0.79
CA ASN A 9 10.32 -16.35 -2.06
C ASN A 9 9.22 -17.16 -2.74
N HIS A 10 9.01 -16.90 -4.03
CA HIS A 10 7.96 -17.57 -4.80
C HIS A 10 8.58 -18.48 -5.86
N THR A 11 8.05 -19.69 -5.96
CA THR A 11 8.29 -20.59 -7.09
C THR A 11 6.99 -20.66 -7.89
N ILE A 12 7.06 -20.33 -9.17
CA ILE A 12 5.92 -20.35 -10.09
C ILE A 12 6.23 -21.33 -11.22
N ASP A 13 5.34 -22.27 -11.44
CA ASP A 13 5.32 -23.04 -12.67
C ASP A 13 4.61 -22.20 -13.74
N THR A 14 5.35 -21.85 -14.76
CA THR A 14 4.85 -21.04 -15.88
C THR A 14 4.29 -21.89 -17.02
N SER A 15 4.36 -23.23 -16.92
CA SER A 15 3.86 -24.15 -17.95
C SER A 15 2.34 -24.13 -18.05
N ASP A 16 1.64 -23.74 -16.98
CA ASP A 16 0.18 -23.68 -16.93
C ASP A 16 -0.41 -22.39 -17.57
N PHE A 17 0.44 -21.39 -17.83
CA PHE A 17 -0.05 -20.15 -18.43
C PHE A 17 -0.21 -20.26 -19.94
N SER A 18 -1.39 -19.92 -20.44
CA SER A 18 -1.63 -19.72 -21.87
C SER A 18 -0.84 -18.51 -22.41
N ASN A 19 -0.63 -17.52 -21.56
CA ASN A 19 0.11 -16.28 -21.87
C ASN A 19 0.74 -15.69 -20.60
N LEU A 20 2.05 -15.48 -20.60
CA LEU A 20 2.79 -14.92 -19.44
C LEU A 20 2.40 -13.47 -19.10
N LEU A 21 1.79 -12.74 -20.03
CA LEU A 21 1.43 -11.33 -19.84
C LEU A 21 -0.08 -11.11 -19.66
N HIS A 22 -0.90 -11.92 -20.29
CA HIS A 22 -2.34 -11.69 -20.42
C HIS A 22 -3.13 -13.01 -20.30
N ASP A 23 -2.78 -13.83 -19.33
CA ASP A 23 -3.56 -15.02 -18.99
C ASP A 23 -4.82 -14.62 -18.20
N GLU A 24 -5.88 -15.44 -18.29
CA GLU A 24 -7.12 -15.24 -17.55
C GLU A 24 -6.93 -15.17 -16.03
N ILE A 25 -5.80 -15.65 -15.52
CA ILE A 25 -5.43 -15.56 -14.10
C ILE A 25 -5.44 -14.11 -13.57
N VAL A 26 -5.21 -13.13 -14.44
CA VAL A 26 -5.28 -11.70 -14.09
C VAL A 26 -6.73 -11.30 -13.79
N ASP A 27 -7.67 -11.75 -14.62
CA ASP A 27 -9.10 -11.47 -14.41
C ASP A 27 -9.63 -12.21 -13.17
N VAL A 28 -9.14 -13.45 -12.92
CA VAL A 28 -9.43 -14.18 -11.68
C VAL A 28 -8.96 -13.42 -10.45
N PHE A 29 -7.75 -12.85 -10.48
CA PHE A 29 -7.23 -12.05 -9.37
C PHE A 29 -8.04 -10.78 -9.17
N GLU A 30 -8.39 -10.07 -10.23
CA GLU A 30 -9.24 -8.87 -10.17
C GLU A 30 -10.60 -9.20 -9.54
N ALA A 31 -11.27 -10.26 -10.01
CA ALA A 31 -12.55 -10.71 -9.46
C ALA A 31 -12.44 -11.08 -7.97
N THR A 32 -11.37 -11.80 -7.60
CA THR A 32 -11.12 -12.23 -6.21
C THR A 32 -11.01 -11.03 -5.27
N ILE A 33 -10.24 -10.01 -5.64
CA ILE A 33 -10.07 -8.81 -4.79
C ILE A 33 -11.33 -7.95 -4.79
N ALA A 34 -11.99 -7.77 -5.96
CA ALA A 34 -13.26 -7.04 -6.03
C ALA A 34 -14.31 -7.65 -5.08
N GLU A 35 -14.51 -8.97 -5.13
CA GLU A 35 -15.41 -9.69 -4.23
C GLU A 35 -15.01 -9.51 -2.76
N TYR A 36 -13.73 -9.67 -2.45
CA TYR A 36 -13.23 -9.58 -1.08
C TYR A 36 -13.49 -8.20 -0.45
N VAL A 37 -13.22 -7.13 -1.19
CA VAL A 37 -13.41 -5.76 -0.69
C VAL A 37 -14.83 -5.22 -0.86
N GLY A 38 -15.69 -5.96 -1.57
CA GLY A 38 -17.09 -5.61 -1.81
C GLY A 38 -17.28 -4.53 -2.87
N ALA A 39 -16.43 -4.50 -3.89
CA ALA A 39 -16.54 -3.66 -5.08
C ALA A 39 -17.07 -4.48 -6.28
N LYS A 40 -17.65 -3.81 -7.28
CA LYS A 40 -18.12 -4.49 -8.51
C LYS A 40 -16.99 -4.76 -9.50
N TYR A 41 -16.02 -3.86 -9.58
CA TYR A 41 -14.96 -3.89 -10.58
C TYR A 41 -13.60 -3.66 -9.96
N ALA A 42 -12.60 -4.34 -10.52
CA ALA A 42 -11.20 -4.16 -10.17
C ALA A 42 -10.35 -4.12 -11.45
N CYS A 43 -9.40 -3.20 -11.50
CA CYS A 43 -8.39 -3.11 -12.56
C CYS A 43 -7.01 -3.26 -11.92
N SER A 44 -6.32 -4.34 -12.23
CA SER A 44 -4.95 -4.58 -11.78
C SER A 44 -3.94 -3.79 -12.62
N ILE A 45 -2.95 -3.25 -11.93
CA ILE A 45 -1.91 -2.37 -12.48
C ILE A 45 -0.55 -2.88 -11.99
N ASN A 46 0.51 -2.62 -12.71
CA ASN A 46 1.84 -3.12 -12.35
C ASN A 46 2.44 -2.51 -11.07
N SER A 47 1.84 -1.43 -10.52
CA SER A 47 2.17 -0.88 -9.19
C SER A 47 1.07 0.06 -8.69
N ALA A 48 0.93 0.21 -7.36
CA ALA A 48 0.04 1.21 -6.77
C ALA A 48 0.46 2.65 -7.11
N THR A 49 1.74 2.91 -7.30
CA THR A 49 2.27 4.20 -7.76
C THR A 49 1.66 4.59 -9.12
N ASN A 50 1.59 3.65 -10.05
CA ASN A 50 0.96 3.86 -11.36
C ASN A 50 -0.57 3.94 -11.26
N ALA A 51 -1.19 3.26 -10.29
CA ALA A 51 -2.61 3.42 -10.00
C ALA A 51 -2.94 4.86 -9.55
N ILE A 52 -2.15 5.43 -8.64
CA ILE A 52 -2.27 6.83 -8.21
C ILE A 52 -2.04 7.78 -9.40
N PHE A 53 -0.96 7.55 -10.18
CA PHE A 53 -0.66 8.35 -11.38
C PHE A 53 -1.85 8.40 -12.34
N LEU A 54 -2.41 7.25 -12.72
CA LEU A 54 -3.54 7.18 -13.66
C LEU A 54 -4.82 7.82 -13.09
N SER A 55 -5.09 7.63 -11.79
CA SER A 55 -6.28 8.18 -11.13
C SER A 55 -6.26 9.71 -11.07
N LEU A 56 -5.08 10.32 -11.11
CA LEU A 56 -4.87 11.77 -11.07
C LEU A 56 -4.40 12.36 -12.39
N LEU A 57 -4.27 11.55 -13.45
CA LEU A 57 -3.69 11.97 -14.72
C LEU A 57 -4.39 13.22 -15.30
N ASN A 58 -3.62 14.29 -15.49
CA ASN A 58 -4.06 15.56 -16.10
C ASN A 58 -5.30 16.22 -15.42
N LYS A 59 -5.53 15.94 -14.14
CA LYS A 59 -6.66 16.54 -13.39
C LYS A 59 -6.40 18.02 -13.02
N ASN A 60 -5.13 18.45 -13.03
CA ASN A 60 -4.71 19.82 -12.68
C ASN A 60 -5.24 20.28 -11.31
N VAL A 61 -5.10 19.41 -10.32
CA VAL A 61 -5.55 19.66 -8.94
C VAL A 61 -4.37 19.84 -7.99
N THR A 62 -4.67 20.36 -6.80
CA THR A 62 -3.74 20.33 -5.67
C THR A 62 -4.19 19.26 -4.69
N VAL A 63 -3.35 18.27 -4.44
CA VAL A 63 -3.60 17.15 -3.53
C VAL A 63 -3.05 17.48 -2.14
N ASN A 64 -3.91 17.39 -1.13
CA ASN A 64 -3.50 17.50 0.27
C ASN A 64 -2.88 16.18 0.72
N LEU A 65 -1.54 16.14 0.77
CA LEU A 65 -0.77 14.94 1.02
C LEU A 65 -0.19 14.94 2.44
N PRO A 66 -0.40 13.88 3.25
CA PRO A 66 0.31 13.74 4.52
C PRO A 66 1.82 13.91 4.35
N SER A 67 2.47 14.64 5.26
CA SER A 67 3.90 14.87 5.15
C SER A 67 4.73 13.61 5.43
N MET A 68 4.35 12.82 6.44
CA MET A 68 4.99 11.53 6.71
C MET A 68 4.45 10.47 5.76
N ILE A 69 5.01 10.40 4.54
CA ILE A 69 4.52 9.52 3.46
C ILE A 69 5.70 9.01 2.60
N PRO A 70 5.57 7.83 1.96
CA PRO A 70 6.56 7.36 1.00
C PRO A 70 6.68 8.32 -0.20
N PRO A 71 7.90 8.63 -0.67
CA PRO A 71 8.13 9.54 -1.81
C PRO A 71 7.38 9.16 -3.09
N VAL A 72 7.12 7.87 -3.30
CA VAL A 72 6.44 7.35 -4.50
C VAL A 72 5.05 7.95 -4.71
N VAL A 73 4.35 8.33 -3.63
CA VAL A 73 3.03 8.97 -3.71
C VAL A 73 3.15 10.40 -4.23
N ALA A 74 4.06 11.20 -3.66
CA ALA A 74 4.34 12.55 -4.16
C ALA A 74 4.82 12.53 -5.61
N ASN A 75 5.67 11.56 -5.98
CA ASN A 75 6.13 11.35 -7.36
C ASN A 75 4.95 11.12 -8.30
N ALA A 76 4.03 10.21 -7.96
CA ALA A 76 2.86 9.90 -8.78
C ALA A 76 1.98 11.15 -9.00
N ILE A 77 1.74 11.93 -7.94
CA ILE A 77 0.94 13.16 -8.01
C ILE A 77 1.62 14.20 -8.94
N ILE A 78 2.91 14.47 -8.73
CA ILE A 78 3.65 15.48 -9.48
C ILE A 78 3.78 15.07 -10.97
N THR A 79 4.16 13.82 -11.22
CA THR A 79 4.37 13.33 -12.59
C THR A 79 3.07 13.16 -13.38
N SER A 80 1.93 13.05 -12.71
CA SER A 80 0.59 13.06 -13.34
C SER A 80 0.07 14.48 -13.65
N GLY A 81 0.90 15.53 -13.46
CA GLY A 81 0.57 16.92 -13.81
C GLY A 81 -0.16 17.69 -12.69
N ASN A 82 -0.07 17.23 -11.46
CA ASN A 82 -0.76 17.82 -10.31
C ASN A 82 0.23 18.47 -9.33
N LYS A 83 -0.30 19.18 -8.33
CA LYS A 83 0.47 19.81 -7.27
C LYS A 83 0.26 19.11 -5.95
N VAL A 84 1.28 19.14 -5.09
CA VAL A 84 1.20 18.65 -3.71
C VAL A 84 1.09 19.83 -2.76
N ASN A 85 0.16 19.74 -1.81
CA ASN A 85 0.10 20.56 -0.61
C ASN A 85 0.30 19.64 0.60
N PHE A 86 1.44 19.78 1.30
CA PHE A 86 1.70 18.94 2.45
C PHE A 86 0.86 19.35 3.66
N ILE A 87 0.27 18.36 4.32
CA ILE A 87 -0.54 18.52 5.54
C ILE A 87 0.04 17.68 6.68
N ASP A 88 -0.22 18.12 7.90
CA ASP A 88 0.29 17.50 9.13
C ASP A 88 -0.64 16.38 9.65
N ASN A 89 -0.97 15.43 8.78
CA ASN A 89 -1.71 14.22 9.13
C ASN A 89 -0.74 13.06 9.37
N VAL A 90 -0.62 12.61 10.61
CA VAL A 90 0.31 11.52 11.02
C VAL A 90 -0.42 10.23 11.40
N ASP A 91 -1.73 10.29 11.58
CA ASP A 91 -2.54 9.19 12.13
C ASP A 91 -2.90 8.13 11.07
N TRP A 92 -2.78 8.47 9.78
CA TRP A 92 -3.12 7.58 8.65
C TRP A 92 -2.17 6.38 8.50
N VAL A 93 -0.94 6.47 9.05
CA VAL A 93 0.12 5.48 8.78
C VAL A 93 -0.28 4.10 9.31
N GLY A 94 -0.36 3.13 8.40
CA GLY A 94 -0.84 1.78 8.67
C GLY A 94 -2.33 1.57 8.35
N ASP A 95 -3.01 2.59 7.85
CA ASP A 95 -4.43 2.59 7.47
C ASP A 95 -4.63 3.07 6.02
N SER A 96 -5.88 3.22 5.59
CA SER A 96 -6.29 3.96 4.40
C SER A 96 -6.38 5.46 4.69
N TYR A 97 -6.27 6.28 3.67
CA TYR A 97 -6.47 7.73 3.79
C TYR A 97 -7.07 8.33 2.52
N LEU A 98 -7.75 9.48 2.68
CA LEU A 98 -8.27 10.25 1.57
C LEU A 98 -7.11 10.87 0.78
N LEU A 99 -6.83 10.34 -0.43
CA LEU A 99 -5.81 10.90 -1.32
C LEU A 99 -6.31 12.20 -1.95
N HIS A 100 -7.52 12.19 -2.53
CA HIS A 100 -8.15 13.38 -3.10
C HIS A 100 -9.66 13.25 -3.18
N LYS A 101 -10.37 14.39 -3.09
CA LYS A 101 -11.82 14.46 -3.28
C LYS A 101 -12.14 15.42 -4.40
N PHE A 102 -12.79 14.91 -5.43
CA PHE A 102 -13.44 15.68 -6.49
C PHE A 102 -14.87 16.04 -6.10
N GLU A 103 -15.58 16.75 -6.94
CA GLU A 103 -16.98 17.09 -6.72
C GLU A 103 -17.87 15.83 -6.64
N ASP A 104 -17.66 14.90 -7.58
CA ASP A 104 -18.51 13.72 -7.78
C ASP A 104 -18.01 12.46 -7.08
N TYR A 105 -16.69 12.34 -6.81
CA TYR A 105 -16.07 11.15 -6.23
C TYR A 105 -14.81 11.46 -5.43
N LYS A 106 -14.34 10.49 -4.68
CA LYS A 106 -13.06 10.55 -3.98
C LYS A 106 -12.14 9.41 -4.39
N ILE A 107 -10.86 9.59 -4.12
CA ILE A 107 -9.82 8.57 -4.23
C ILE A 107 -9.29 8.27 -2.84
N ILE A 108 -9.37 7.01 -2.44
CA ILE A 108 -8.78 6.48 -1.20
C ILE A 108 -7.49 5.73 -1.56
N ASP A 109 -6.38 6.09 -0.94
CA ASP A 109 -5.17 5.28 -0.96
C ASP A 109 -5.20 4.30 0.22
N SER A 110 -5.32 3.02 -0.09
CA SER A 110 -5.33 1.90 0.85
C SER A 110 -4.12 0.97 0.65
N ALA A 111 -2.98 1.53 0.27
CA ALA A 111 -1.76 0.75 0.05
C ALA A 111 -1.21 0.07 1.32
N GLN A 112 -1.74 0.38 2.50
CA GLN A 112 -1.30 -0.18 3.78
C GLN A 112 -2.38 -1.01 4.50
N LYS A 113 -3.57 -1.13 3.90
CA LYS A 113 -4.72 -1.82 4.48
C LYS A 113 -5.46 -2.59 3.39
N LEU A 114 -5.85 -3.83 3.69
CA LEU A 114 -6.72 -4.64 2.84
C LEU A 114 -7.63 -5.46 3.75
N GLU A 115 -8.92 -5.12 3.77
CA GLU A 115 -9.92 -5.76 4.64
C GLU A 115 -11.14 -6.21 3.88
N LYS A 116 -11.83 -7.21 4.42
CA LYS A 116 -13.10 -7.69 3.86
C LYS A 116 -14.16 -6.60 3.89
N ASN A 117 -14.85 -6.40 2.77
CA ASN A 117 -15.87 -5.36 2.57
C ASN A 117 -15.34 -3.92 2.75
N GLN A 118 -14.05 -3.69 2.65
CA GLN A 118 -13.45 -2.37 2.90
C GLN A 118 -13.99 -1.31 1.94
N PHE A 119 -14.04 -1.57 0.63
CA PHE A 119 -14.61 -0.64 -0.34
C PHE A 119 -16.08 -0.31 -0.02
N LYS A 120 -16.87 -1.35 0.26
CA LYS A 120 -18.28 -1.19 0.63
C LYS A 120 -18.49 -0.31 1.87
N ASN A 121 -17.55 -0.36 2.82
CA ASN A 121 -17.67 0.37 4.09
C ASN A 121 -17.10 1.81 4.00
N GLU A 122 -16.08 2.03 3.17
CA GLU A 122 -15.33 3.30 3.12
C GLU A 122 -15.67 4.16 1.89
N CYS A 123 -16.30 3.58 0.85
CA CYS A 123 -16.52 4.22 -0.45
C CYS A 123 -18.00 4.24 -0.87
N ASN A 124 -18.32 5.18 -1.78
CA ASN A 124 -19.55 5.19 -2.55
C ASN A 124 -19.28 4.53 -3.93
N SER A 125 -20.34 4.34 -4.74
CA SER A 125 -20.26 3.68 -6.04
C SER A 125 -19.25 4.31 -7.01
N ASP A 126 -19.15 5.64 -6.99
CA ASP A 126 -18.32 6.39 -7.94
C ASP A 126 -16.88 6.59 -7.48
N ASP A 127 -16.58 6.21 -6.23
CA ASP A 127 -15.26 6.37 -5.62
C ASP A 127 -14.24 5.39 -6.21
N LEU A 128 -12.97 5.71 -6.03
CA LEU A 128 -11.83 4.84 -6.34
C LEU A 128 -11.11 4.47 -5.04
N MET A 129 -10.76 3.19 -4.88
CA MET A 129 -9.86 2.76 -3.83
C MET A 129 -8.65 2.05 -4.44
N ILE A 130 -7.45 2.37 -3.94
CA ILE A 130 -6.19 1.88 -4.49
C ILE A 130 -5.51 0.97 -3.49
N PHE A 131 -5.13 -0.23 -3.93
CA PHE A 131 -4.36 -1.20 -3.15
C PHE A 131 -2.96 -1.40 -3.72
N SER A 132 -2.03 -1.81 -2.87
CA SER A 132 -0.66 -2.14 -3.24
C SER A 132 -0.34 -3.60 -2.93
N PHE A 133 0.34 -4.25 -3.87
CA PHE A 133 0.86 -5.61 -3.73
C PHE A 133 2.39 -5.64 -3.77
N TYR A 134 3.03 -4.54 -3.34
CA TYR A 134 4.47 -4.51 -3.11
C TYR A 134 4.82 -5.58 -2.04
N PRO A 135 5.99 -6.24 -2.11
CA PRO A 135 6.30 -7.43 -1.30
C PRO A 135 6.06 -7.30 0.22
N THR A 136 6.22 -6.12 0.79
CA THR A 136 6.03 -5.89 2.23
C THR A 136 4.60 -5.52 2.62
N LYS A 137 3.67 -5.40 1.67
CA LYS A 137 2.28 -4.98 1.93
C LYS A 137 1.43 -6.13 2.54
N PRO A 138 0.25 -5.83 3.10
CA PRO A 138 -0.61 -6.86 3.70
C PRO A 138 -0.77 -8.09 2.81
N LEU A 139 -1.20 -7.92 1.57
CA LEU A 139 -1.17 -8.95 0.54
C LEU A 139 0.06 -8.74 -0.35
N GLY A 140 1.26 -9.04 0.14
CA GLY A 140 2.49 -8.88 -0.63
C GLY A 140 2.54 -9.80 -1.85
N GLY A 141 2.97 -9.26 -3.00
CA GLY A 141 3.31 -9.99 -4.22
C GLY A 141 4.78 -9.75 -4.59
N THR A 142 5.11 -9.80 -5.87
CA THR A 142 6.42 -9.34 -6.38
C THR A 142 6.45 -7.83 -6.58
N ASP A 143 5.36 -7.27 -7.02
CA ASP A 143 4.91 -5.89 -7.13
C ASP A 143 3.48 -5.93 -7.66
N GLY A 144 2.82 -4.79 -7.69
CA GLY A 144 1.47 -4.65 -8.24
C GLY A 144 0.67 -3.58 -7.52
N GLY A 145 -0.43 -3.25 -8.14
CA GLY A 145 -1.47 -2.38 -7.59
C GLY A 145 -2.82 -2.74 -8.16
N MET A 146 -3.86 -2.17 -7.59
CA MET A 146 -5.23 -2.36 -8.07
C MET A 146 -6.05 -1.12 -7.79
N ILE A 147 -6.92 -0.76 -8.72
CA ILE A 147 -7.98 0.22 -8.51
C ILE A 147 -9.30 -0.55 -8.49
N VAL A 148 -10.11 -0.33 -7.46
CA VAL A 148 -11.47 -0.86 -7.37
C VAL A 148 -12.49 0.25 -7.39
N THR A 149 -13.67 -0.03 -7.95
CA THR A 149 -14.79 0.91 -8.07
C THR A 149 -16.09 0.17 -8.41
N ASP A 150 -17.23 0.81 -8.21
CA ASP A 150 -18.53 0.33 -8.73
C ASP A 150 -18.94 1.03 -10.03
N ASP A 151 -18.15 2.03 -10.48
CA ASP A 151 -18.38 2.78 -11.72
C ASP A 151 -17.78 2.03 -12.92
N TYR A 152 -18.65 1.51 -13.80
CA TYR A 152 -18.24 0.75 -14.98
C TYR A 152 -17.43 1.58 -15.98
N GLU A 153 -17.75 2.86 -16.18
CA GLU A 153 -17.08 3.71 -17.17
C GLU A 153 -15.64 4.04 -16.72
N LYS A 154 -15.44 4.31 -15.42
CA LYS A 154 -14.10 4.47 -14.84
C LYS A 154 -13.30 3.17 -14.95
N TYR A 155 -13.90 2.03 -14.56
CA TYR A 155 -13.26 0.71 -14.69
C TYR A 155 -12.82 0.44 -16.13
N ARG A 156 -13.72 0.61 -17.11
CA ARG A 156 -13.43 0.41 -18.54
C ARG A 156 -12.28 1.30 -18.99
N TRP A 157 -12.30 2.58 -18.61
CA TRP A 157 -11.23 3.51 -18.94
C TRP A 157 -9.88 3.06 -18.38
N PHE A 158 -9.81 2.60 -17.12
CA PHE A 158 -8.56 2.09 -16.54
C PHE A 158 -8.06 0.83 -17.26
N LYS A 159 -8.95 -0.13 -17.58
CA LYS A 159 -8.57 -1.35 -18.32
C LYS A 159 -7.97 -0.99 -19.71
N GLU A 160 -8.52 -0.05 -20.41
CA GLU A 160 -7.97 0.44 -21.68
C GLU A 160 -6.67 1.24 -21.45
N ALA A 161 -6.64 2.15 -20.48
CA ALA A 161 -5.49 3.00 -20.20
C ALA A 161 -4.22 2.20 -19.87
N VAL A 162 -4.31 1.16 -19.03
CA VAL A 162 -3.17 0.31 -18.69
C VAL A 162 -2.69 -0.55 -19.84
N LEU A 163 -3.55 -0.78 -20.86
CA LEU A 163 -3.30 -1.61 -22.04
C LEU A 163 -3.02 -0.77 -23.29
N ASN A 164 -2.23 0.29 -23.17
CA ASN A 164 -1.87 1.20 -24.26
C ASN A 164 -3.05 1.97 -24.89
N GLY A 165 -4.17 2.15 -24.18
CA GLY A 165 -5.38 2.78 -24.69
C GLY A 165 -6.15 1.92 -25.68
N MET A 166 -6.10 0.61 -25.53
CA MET A 166 -6.64 -0.37 -26.47
C MET A 166 -7.57 -1.36 -25.78
N THR A 167 -8.51 -1.88 -26.57
CA THR A 167 -9.25 -3.10 -26.24
C THR A 167 -8.84 -4.23 -27.19
N TYR A 168 -8.87 -5.48 -26.69
CA TYR A 168 -8.79 -6.64 -27.56
C TYR A 168 -10.18 -6.95 -28.10
N ALA A 169 -10.30 -7.14 -29.43
CA ALA A 169 -11.47 -7.76 -30.04
C ALA A 169 -11.40 -9.29 -29.84
N ASN A 170 -12.51 -9.98 -30.10
CA ASN A 170 -12.64 -11.45 -29.97
C ASN A 170 -11.62 -12.24 -30.79
N ASN A 171 -10.98 -11.63 -31.77
CA ASN A 171 -9.86 -12.19 -32.53
C ASN A 171 -8.55 -11.57 -32.03
N ASN A 172 -7.62 -12.36 -31.60
CA ASN A 172 -6.37 -11.98 -30.93
C ASN A 172 -5.48 -10.93 -31.64
N TRP A 173 -5.79 -10.55 -32.87
CA TRP A 173 -5.02 -9.58 -33.66
C TRP A 173 -5.76 -8.27 -33.93
N GLU A 174 -7.08 -8.24 -33.76
CA GLU A 174 -7.86 -7.01 -33.91
C GLU A 174 -7.85 -6.23 -32.61
N ARG A 175 -7.31 -5.03 -32.66
CA ARG A 175 -7.25 -4.10 -31.53
C ARG A 175 -7.93 -2.81 -31.90
N THR A 176 -8.84 -2.35 -31.07
CA THR A 176 -9.41 -1.02 -31.19
C THR A 176 -8.62 -0.08 -30.31
N ILE A 177 -8.06 1.00 -30.89
CA ILE A 177 -7.36 2.06 -30.18
C ILE A 177 -8.38 3.13 -29.84
N SER A 178 -8.58 3.39 -28.54
CA SER A 178 -9.52 4.41 -28.05
C SER A 178 -8.83 5.76 -27.81
N PHE A 179 -7.61 5.73 -27.27
CA PHE A 179 -6.81 6.91 -26.94
C PHE A 179 -5.34 6.52 -26.70
N PRO A 180 -4.38 7.47 -26.65
CA PRO A 180 -3.02 7.18 -26.21
C PRO A 180 -2.99 6.74 -24.75
N GLY A 181 -2.63 5.47 -24.50
CA GLY A 181 -2.59 4.89 -23.16
C GLY A 181 -1.19 4.51 -22.70
N TYR A 182 -1.11 3.65 -21.69
CA TYR A 182 0.12 3.28 -21.02
C TYR A 182 0.31 1.77 -21.00
N LYS A 183 1.55 1.31 -20.93
CA LYS A 183 1.86 -0.11 -20.71
C LYS A 183 2.07 -0.36 -19.21
N MET A 184 0.97 -0.39 -18.46
CA MET A 184 0.98 -0.45 -16.99
C MET A 184 0.17 -1.64 -16.42
N TYR A 185 -0.26 -2.59 -17.26
CA TYR A 185 -1.01 -3.75 -16.81
C TYR A 185 -0.18 -4.66 -15.88
N MET A 186 -0.85 -5.34 -14.97
CA MET A 186 -0.29 -6.46 -14.22
C MET A 186 -0.12 -7.66 -15.13
N ASN A 187 0.98 -8.40 -15.01
CA ASN A 187 1.21 -9.62 -15.78
C ASN A 187 0.72 -10.87 -15.01
N SER A 188 0.60 -11.98 -15.74
CA SER A 188 0.09 -13.25 -15.21
C SER A 188 0.88 -13.79 -14.03
N ILE A 189 2.21 -13.62 -14.03
CA ILE A 189 3.09 -14.07 -12.94
C ILE A 189 2.81 -13.28 -11.66
N GLN A 190 2.67 -11.97 -11.76
CA GLN A 190 2.33 -11.11 -10.62
C GLN A 190 0.97 -11.51 -10.03
N ALA A 191 -0.05 -11.67 -10.89
CA ALA A 191 -1.40 -12.07 -10.47
C ALA A 191 -1.40 -13.44 -9.77
N GLN A 192 -0.70 -14.43 -10.33
CA GLN A 192 -0.60 -15.78 -9.74
C GLN A 192 0.04 -15.75 -8.35
N ILE A 193 1.11 -14.96 -8.17
CA ILE A 193 1.78 -14.83 -6.87
C ILE A 193 0.81 -14.20 -5.86
N CYS A 194 0.12 -13.14 -6.24
CA CYS A 194 -0.87 -12.51 -5.37
C CYS A 194 -2.00 -13.46 -5.00
N LEU A 195 -2.53 -14.24 -5.95
CA LEU A 195 -3.55 -15.26 -5.69
C LEU A 195 -3.04 -16.37 -4.75
N ASN A 196 -1.81 -16.83 -4.92
CA ASN A 196 -1.23 -17.81 -4.03
C ASN A 196 -1.13 -17.29 -2.60
N ASN A 197 -0.70 -16.04 -2.41
CA ASN A 197 -0.63 -15.40 -1.09
C ASN A 197 -2.03 -15.13 -0.51
N PHE A 198 -3.02 -14.87 -1.38
CA PHE A 198 -4.40 -14.63 -0.94
C PHE A 198 -5.04 -15.88 -0.30
N LYS A 199 -4.61 -17.09 -0.68
CA LYS A 199 -5.13 -18.35 -0.10
C LYS A 199 -4.96 -18.45 1.41
N THR A 200 -3.90 -17.83 1.95
CA THR A 200 -3.59 -17.82 3.40
C THR A 200 -3.69 -16.42 4.01
N PHE A 201 -4.28 -15.48 3.28
CA PHE A 201 -4.30 -14.07 3.67
C PHE A 201 -5.07 -13.83 4.98
N GLU A 202 -6.23 -14.44 5.16
CA GLU A 202 -7.05 -14.32 6.38
C GLU A 202 -6.34 -14.91 7.61
N GLU A 203 -5.62 -16.02 7.44
CA GLU A 203 -4.83 -16.63 8.52
C GLU A 203 -3.68 -15.69 8.91
N LYS A 204 -2.99 -15.13 7.92
CA LYS A 204 -1.95 -14.13 8.14
C LYS A 204 -2.48 -12.91 8.90
N MET A 205 -3.60 -12.33 8.46
CA MET A 205 -4.18 -11.15 9.11
C MET A 205 -4.63 -11.44 10.53
N THR A 206 -5.17 -12.63 10.79
CA THR A 206 -5.51 -13.08 12.15
C THR A 206 -4.27 -13.15 13.05
N SER A 207 -3.18 -13.75 12.56
CA SER A 207 -1.91 -13.84 13.31
C SER A 207 -1.32 -12.47 13.61
N LEU A 208 -1.35 -11.54 12.63
CA LEU A 208 -0.88 -10.17 12.81
C LEU A 208 -1.77 -9.38 13.79
N GLY A 209 -3.08 -9.65 13.82
CA GLY A 209 -4.01 -9.12 14.82
C GLY A 209 -3.63 -9.53 16.25
N PHE A 210 -3.39 -10.82 16.47
CA PHE A 210 -2.93 -11.33 17.77
C PHE A 210 -1.59 -10.68 18.17
N LEU A 211 -0.66 -10.53 17.25
CA LEU A 211 0.63 -9.87 17.53
C LEU A 211 0.42 -8.41 17.93
N THR A 212 -0.48 -7.70 17.25
CA THR A 212 -0.84 -6.31 17.58
C THR A 212 -1.41 -6.23 19.00
N ASP A 213 -2.29 -7.15 19.38
CA ASP A 213 -2.88 -7.21 20.72
C ASP A 213 -1.84 -7.47 21.81
N ILE A 214 -0.89 -8.40 21.56
CA ILE A 214 0.22 -8.67 22.47
C ILE A 214 1.08 -7.41 22.67
N TYR A 215 1.47 -6.74 21.59
CA TYR A 215 2.25 -5.51 21.66
C TYR A 215 1.50 -4.40 22.38
N ASN A 216 0.22 -4.19 22.07
CA ASN A 216 -0.62 -3.17 22.72
C ASN A 216 -0.67 -3.40 24.25
N LYS A 217 -0.96 -4.63 24.67
CA LYS A 217 -1.05 -5.01 26.06
C LYS A 217 0.27 -4.77 26.82
N GLU A 218 1.38 -5.19 26.22
CA GLU A 218 2.67 -5.24 26.89
C GLU A 218 3.44 -3.91 26.84
N LEU A 219 3.21 -3.09 25.79
CA LEU A 219 3.93 -1.82 25.60
C LEU A 219 3.05 -0.60 25.91
N GLY A 220 1.76 -0.79 26.20
CA GLY A 220 0.85 0.29 26.60
C GLY A 220 0.41 1.20 25.44
N TYR A 221 0.45 0.70 24.20
CA TYR A 221 -0.05 1.41 23.03
C TYR A 221 -1.45 0.92 22.63
N ASN A 222 -2.07 1.63 21.69
CA ASN A 222 -3.35 1.27 21.10
C ASN A 222 -3.27 1.39 19.58
N ASN A 223 -2.42 0.57 18.94
CA ASN A 223 -2.34 0.49 17.49
C ASN A 223 -3.46 -0.43 16.97
N SER A 224 -4.04 -0.09 15.82
CA SER A 224 -5.04 -0.92 15.11
C SER A 224 -4.50 -1.53 13.83
N SER A 225 -3.38 -1.05 13.32
CA SER A 225 -2.81 -1.53 12.07
C SER A 225 -2.24 -2.95 12.22
N GLN A 226 -2.57 -3.80 11.26
CA GLN A 226 -1.97 -5.13 11.09
C GLN A 226 -0.80 -5.13 10.08
N HIS A 227 -0.37 -3.94 9.66
CA HIS A 227 0.76 -3.76 8.74
C HIS A 227 1.96 -3.10 9.42
N LEU A 228 1.74 -2.03 10.18
CA LEU A 228 2.78 -1.25 10.84
C LEU A 228 2.47 -1.08 12.33
N TYR A 229 3.27 -1.67 13.20
CA TYR A 229 3.18 -1.41 14.63
C TYR A 229 4.20 -0.33 15.02
N ARG A 230 3.71 0.87 15.34
CA ARG A 230 4.56 2.03 15.67
C ARG A 230 4.59 2.31 17.16
N ILE A 231 5.78 2.63 17.66
CA ILE A 231 6.01 3.15 19.02
C ILE A 231 6.73 4.50 18.93
N GLU A 232 6.65 5.28 20.01
CA GLU A 232 7.42 6.51 20.14
C GLU A 232 8.61 6.31 21.08
N VAL A 233 9.75 6.88 20.68
CA VAL A 233 11.01 6.84 21.42
C VAL A 233 11.65 8.25 21.41
N SER A 234 12.62 8.49 22.27
CA SER A 234 13.29 9.81 22.30
C SER A 234 14.18 10.09 21.08
N ASP A 235 14.79 9.04 20.51
CA ASP A 235 15.69 9.08 19.35
C ASP A 235 15.59 7.75 18.61
N ASN A 236 14.93 7.77 17.45
CA ASN A 236 14.67 6.55 16.69
C ASN A 236 15.93 5.95 16.07
N GLN A 237 16.92 6.75 15.66
CA GLN A 237 18.16 6.25 15.07
C GLN A 237 18.96 5.47 16.12
N LYS A 238 19.09 6.03 17.31
CA LYS A 238 19.76 5.37 18.44
C LYS A 238 19.03 4.09 18.86
N PHE A 239 17.70 4.15 18.96
CA PHE A 239 16.88 2.99 19.32
C PHE A 239 17.01 1.86 18.28
N ILE A 240 16.89 2.16 16.99
CA ILE A 240 17.05 1.18 15.91
C ILE A 240 18.43 0.54 15.91
N GLN A 241 19.49 1.32 16.16
CA GLN A 241 20.84 0.79 16.30
C GLN A 241 20.97 -0.18 17.48
N GLN A 242 20.37 0.13 18.62
CA GLN A 242 20.36 -0.74 19.80
C GLN A 242 19.57 -2.03 19.55
N MET A 243 18.39 -1.94 18.90
CA MET A 243 17.59 -3.11 18.52
C MET A 243 18.35 -4.00 17.52
N LYS A 244 19.05 -3.40 16.56
CA LYS A 244 19.88 -4.15 15.60
C LYS A 244 21.00 -4.94 16.27
N GLN A 245 21.61 -4.42 17.35
CA GLN A 245 22.61 -5.15 18.16
C GLN A 245 22.00 -6.37 18.90
N LYS A 246 20.68 -6.44 19.00
CA LYS A 246 19.90 -7.56 19.55
C LYS A 246 19.29 -8.44 18.45
N ASP A 247 19.78 -8.35 17.23
CA ASP A 247 19.27 -9.07 16.05
C ASP A 247 17.79 -8.77 15.70
N ILE A 248 17.32 -7.56 16.00
CA ILE A 248 15.96 -7.10 15.68
C ILE A 248 16.03 -5.93 14.70
N ILE A 249 15.38 -6.06 13.55
CA ILE A 249 15.31 -5.03 12.52
C ILE A 249 14.03 -4.21 12.71
N CYS A 250 14.19 -2.93 13.00
CA CYS A 250 13.12 -1.95 13.07
C CYS A 250 13.21 -0.97 11.89
N GLY A 251 12.14 -0.21 11.64
CA GLY A 251 12.09 0.77 10.55
C GLY A 251 11.51 2.12 10.97
N ILE A 252 11.57 3.09 10.04
CA ILE A 252 10.94 4.41 10.18
C ILE A 252 9.87 4.57 9.12
N HIS A 253 8.61 4.76 9.53
CA HIS A 253 7.47 5.03 8.67
C HIS A 253 6.72 6.27 9.19
N TYR A 254 7.00 7.48 8.63
CA TYR A 254 7.94 7.81 7.56
C TYR A 254 8.71 9.09 7.96
N SER A 255 9.72 9.47 7.16
CA SER A 255 10.31 10.81 7.27
C SER A 255 9.34 11.87 6.76
N ALA A 256 9.47 13.10 7.27
CA ALA A 256 8.66 14.24 6.86
C ALA A 256 9.10 14.75 5.47
N LEU A 257 8.34 14.41 4.43
CA LEU A 257 8.72 14.60 3.04
C LEU A 257 8.75 16.10 2.64
N HIS A 258 7.92 16.95 3.27
CA HIS A 258 7.90 18.39 3.01
C HIS A 258 9.22 19.11 3.33
N LEU A 259 10.08 18.52 4.17
CA LEU A 259 11.40 19.07 4.47
C LEU A 259 12.40 18.85 3.32
N ASN A 260 12.11 17.97 2.39
CA ASN A 260 12.97 17.71 1.24
C ASN A 260 12.72 18.75 0.14
N SER A 261 13.79 19.47 -0.25
CA SER A 261 13.73 20.57 -1.23
C SER A 261 13.24 20.16 -2.62
N ILE A 262 13.33 18.87 -2.97
CA ILE A 262 12.80 18.34 -4.24
C ILE A 262 11.27 18.41 -4.27
N TYR A 263 10.61 18.24 -3.11
CA TYR A 263 9.15 18.14 -3.04
C TYR A 263 8.47 19.43 -2.57
N ASN A 264 9.16 20.27 -1.78
CA ASN A 264 8.52 21.47 -1.24
C ASN A 264 8.51 22.67 -2.22
N GLY A 265 9.30 22.62 -3.30
CA GLY A 265 9.34 23.69 -4.29
C GLY A 265 9.68 25.08 -3.71
N GLY A 266 10.37 25.16 -2.57
CA GLY A 266 10.66 26.39 -1.85
C GLY A 266 9.51 26.90 -0.96
N VAL A 267 8.42 26.17 -0.82
CA VAL A 267 7.30 26.48 0.08
C VAL A 267 7.62 26.00 1.49
N ASP A 268 7.37 26.85 2.46
CA ASP A 268 7.53 26.53 3.89
C ASP A 268 6.21 25.96 4.44
N PHE A 269 6.02 24.65 4.26
CA PHE A 269 4.88 23.94 4.81
C PHE A 269 5.00 23.81 6.34
N LYS A 270 3.88 23.95 7.05
CA LYS A 270 3.85 23.84 8.51
C LYS A 270 3.28 22.49 8.93
N CYS A 271 4.16 21.54 9.24
CA CYS A 271 3.80 20.20 9.67
C CYS A 271 4.52 19.81 10.97
N PRO A 272 4.29 20.53 12.09
CA PRO A 272 5.08 20.39 13.32
C PRO A 272 5.03 18.98 13.94
N LYS A 273 3.89 18.28 13.87
CA LYS A 273 3.80 16.87 14.33
C LYS A 273 4.68 15.95 13.48
N SER A 274 4.62 16.09 12.16
CA SER A 274 5.45 15.31 11.24
C SER A 274 6.94 15.61 11.44
N GLU A 275 7.31 16.86 11.68
CA GLU A 275 8.68 17.29 11.96
C GLU A 275 9.21 16.67 13.26
N GLU A 276 8.38 16.57 14.29
CA GLU A 276 8.73 15.95 15.56
C GLU A 276 8.79 14.42 15.42
N LEU A 277 7.72 13.80 14.93
CA LEU A 277 7.55 12.35 14.93
C LEU A 277 8.51 11.62 14.00
N GLN A 278 9.04 12.26 12.95
CA GLN A 278 10.02 11.64 12.07
C GLN A 278 11.30 11.20 12.81
N TYR A 279 11.63 11.80 13.95
CA TYR A 279 12.79 11.46 14.78
C TYR A 279 12.44 10.56 15.98
N LYS A 280 11.15 10.39 16.27
CA LYS A 280 10.66 9.67 17.43
C LYS A 280 9.95 8.37 17.11
N THR A 281 9.38 8.22 15.92
CA THR A 281 8.61 7.03 15.57
C THR A 281 9.50 5.90 15.09
N VAL A 282 9.23 4.69 15.59
CA VAL A 282 9.85 3.43 15.18
C VAL A 282 8.77 2.41 14.90
N SER A 283 8.90 1.67 13.79
CA SER A 283 8.07 0.50 13.51
C SER A 283 8.80 -0.76 13.98
N LEU A 284 8.12 -1.54 14.82
CA LEU A 284 8.57 -2.85 15.30
C LEU A 284 8.25 -3.94 14.29
N PRO A 285 8.92 -5.12 14.36
CA PRO A 285 8.63 -6.25 13.48
C PRO A 285 7.16 -6.64 13.49
N MET A 286 6.58 -6.75 12.29
CA MET A 286 5.23 -7.21 12.02
C MET A 286 5.30 -8.22 10.87
N ASN A 287 5.39 -9.50 11.20
CA ASN A 287 5.37 -10.56 10.19
C ASN A 287 4.74 -11.84 10.76
N GLU A 288 4.14 -12.62 9.88
CA GLU A 288 3.36 -13.82 10.23
C GLU A 288 4.18 -15.01 10.74
N ASP A 289 5.51 -14.97 10.61
CA ASP A 289 6.41 -16.02 11.14
C ASP A 289 6.84 -15.75 12.58
N LEU A 290 6.46 -14.60 13.13
CA LEU A 290 6.84 -14.24 14.47
C LEU A 290 6.04 -15.04 15.49
N THR A 291 6.74 -15.92 16.23
CA THR A 291 6.16 -16.68 17.32
C THR A 291 5.91 -15.80 18.55
N ASP A 292 5.08 -16.26 19.48
CA ASP A 292 4.87 -15.59 20.78
C ASP A 292 6.20 -15.35 21.50
N GLU A 293 7.10 -16.34 21.50
CA GLU A 293 8.44 -16.20 22.11
C GLU A 293 9.24 -15.07 21.43
N GLY A 294 9.17 -14.98 20.10
CA GLY A 294 9.79 -13.90 19.33
C GLY A 294 9.19 -12.54 19.64
N ALA A 295 7.86 -12.46 19.79
CA ALA A 295 7.16 -11.24 20.17
C ALA A 295 7.57 -10.79 21.59
N TYR A 296 7.56 -11.68 22.56
CA TYR A 296 8.01 -11.38 23.93
C TYR A 296 9.51 -11.05 23.99
N TYR A 297 10.34 -11.65 23.16
CA TYR A 297 11.74 -11.26 23.03
C TYR A 297 11.88 -9.80 22.60
N ILE A 298 11.15 -9.38 21.56
CA ILE A 298 11.13 -7.99 21.08
C ILE A 298 10.66 -7.05 22.20
N ILE A 299 9.53 -7.37 22.86
CA ILE A 299 8.95 -6.58 23.95
C ILE A 299 9.96 -6.37 25.08
N ASN A 300 10.62 -7.45 25.52
CA ASN A 300 11.62 -7.37 26.57
C ASN A 300 12.81 -6.46 26.17
N LYS A 301 13.23 -6.50 24.87
CA LYS A 301 14.30 -5.62 24.39
C LYS A 301 13.86 -4.17 24.26
N VAL A 302 12.61 -3.92 23.87
CA VAL A 302 12.02 -2.58 23.90
C VAL A 302 12.02 -2.03 25.32
N LYS A 303 11.49 -2.79 26.29
CA LYS A 303 11.44 -2.39 27.71
C LYS A 303 12.83 -2.15 28.29
N GLU A 304 13.80 -3.04 28.00
CA GLU A 304 15.22 -2.90 28.42
C GLU A 304 15.82 -1.57 27.91
N ILE A 305 15.61 -1.23 26.64
CA ILE A 305 16.18 -0.02 26.03
C ILE A 305 15.48 1.26 26.52
N LEU A 306 14.17 1.20 26.77
CA LEU A 306 13.38 2.33 27.23
C LEU A 306 13.43 2.51 28.76
N ASN A 307 14.01 1.55 29.53
CA ASN A 307 14.07 1.50 30.98
C ASN A 307 12.66 1.52 31.64
N VAL A 308 11.71 0.76 31.11
CA VAL A 308 10.33 0.62 31.60
C VAL A 308 9.97 -0.83 31.86
#